data_713d7b0688e2e126fb17d3fb0b2730fa
#
_entry.id   713d7b0688e2e126fb17d3fb0b2730fa
#
_cell.length_a   1.000
_cell.length_b   1.000
_cell.length_c   1.000
_cell.angle_alpha   90.00
_cell.angle_beta   90.00
_cell.angle_gamma   90.00
#
_symmetry.space_group_name_H-M   'P 1'
#
loop_
_entity.id
_entity.type
_entity.pdbx_description
1 polymer ?
#
loop_
_entity_poly.entity_id
_entity_poly.type
_entity_poly.pdbx_seq_one_letter_code
_entity_poly.pdbx_strand_id
1 'polypeptide(L)'
;EHSRFWVPILNGSERLGVLYVHRADPPADEEPLHRLAAIAGLLVADKRAASDSYARLIRTRPMSVSAEMQWTLMPPNTIADERITLSAATEPAYDNAGDSFDYALDGDSAHLALFDAMGHDNAAGLLANLTVGAFRNERRKGTPLAEMPEGVEEILTEEFVRSRFTTGIMAELEASTGEFRWVNCGHLPPVLLREQARVFTLECEPTHPLGMDFGVPVHVCRQQLQPGDRVLMYTDGMIEARDAEGTEFG
;
A
#
# COMPACT_ATOMS: atom_id res chain seq x y z
N GLU A 1 -18.04 -0.13 41.44
CA GLU A 1 -17.10 -0.52 40.36
C GLU A 1 -17.26 0.43 39.20
N HIS A 2 -16.16 1.08 38.75
CA HIS A 2 -16.21 1.95 37.56
C HIS A 2 -16.02 1.13 36.32
N SER A 3 -16.91 1.28 35.34
CA SER A 3 -16.80 0.63 34.02
C SER A 3 -15.91 1.43 33.07
N ARG A 4 -15.03 0.74 32.35
CA ARG A 4 -14.11 1.30 31.37
C ARG A 4 -14.50 0.81 29.98
N PHE A 5 -14.71 1.73 29.05
CA PHE A 5 -15.07 1.44 27.68
C PHE A 5 -14.00 1.96 26.73
N TRP A 6 -13.69 1.16 25.73
CA TRP A 6 -12.74 1.46 24.67
C TRP A 6 -13.47 1.34 23.32
N VAL A 7 -13.67 2.45 22.66
CA VAL A 7 -14.38 2.49 21.37
C VAL A 7 -13.38 2.92 20.30
N PRO A 8 -13.20 2.15 19.21
CA PRO A 8 -12.27 2.53 18.16
C PRO A 8 -12.72 3.80 17.45
N ILE A 9 -11.78 4.70 17.19
CA ILE A 9 -11.98 5.87 16.35
C ILE A 9 -11.52 5.49 14.96
N LEU A 10 -12.44 5.44 14.02
CA LEU A 10 -12.22 4.97 12.65
C LEU A 10 -12.49 6.08 11.64
N ASN A 11 -11.77 6.02 10.51
CA ASN A 11 -12.09 6.73 9.28
C ASN A 11 -12.20 5.68 8.16
N GLY A 12 -13.43 5.27 7.83
CA GLY A 12 -13.64 4.04 7.08
C GLY A 12 -13.08 2.83 7.85
N SER A 13 -12.19 2.08 7.25
CA SER A 13 -11.46 0.97 7.89
C SER A 13 -10.15 1.38 8.57
N GLU A 14 -9.68 2.61 8.35
CA GLU A 14 -8.46 3.13 8.96
C GLU A 14 -8.66 3.39 10.45
N ARG A 15 -7.79 2.83 11.28
CA ARG A 15 -7.81 3.00 12.73
C ARG A 15 -7.03 4.26 13.12
N LEU A 16 -7.74 5.35 13.51
CA LEU A 16 -7.14 6.63 13.90
C LEU A 16 -6.79 6.71 15.38
N GLY A 17 -7.44 5.90 16.22
CA GLY A 17 -7.22 5.93 17.67
C GLY A 17 -8.29 5.16 18.43
N VAL A 18 -8.37 5.45 19.71
CA VAL A 18 -9.34 4.83 20.63
C VAL A 18 -9.96 5.90 21.53
N LEU A 19 -11.27 5.93 21.61
CA LEU A 19 -12.02 6.71 22.58
C LEU A 19 -12.08 5.93 23.89
N TYR A 20 -11.48 6.47 24.95
CA TYR A 20 -11.59 5.93 26.29
C TYR A 20 -12.67 6.66 27.07
N VAL A 21 -13.64 5.93 27.60
CA VAL A 21 -14.74 6.47 28.40
C VAL A 21 -14.73 5.81 29.78
N HIS A 22 -14.72 6.64 30.82
CA HIS A 22 -14.81 6.22 32.22
C HIS A 22 -16.14 6.68 32.80
N ARG A 23 -16.95 5.73 33.30
CA ARG A 23 -18.27 6.01 33.88
C ARG A 23 -18.46 5.21 35.17
N ALA A 24 -19.34 5.73 36.04
CA ALA A 24 -19.75 5.03 37.26
C ALA A 24 -20.56 3.78 36.94
N ASP A 25 -21.46 3.87 35.94
CA ASP A 25 -22.33 2.79 35.51
C ASP A 25 -22.13 2.47 34.03
N PRO A 26 -22.26 1.18 33.60
CA PRO A 26 -22.21 0.83 32.19
C PRO A 26 -23.37 1.51 31.45
N PRO A 27 -23.16 1.98 30.20
CA PRO A 27 -24.23 2.52 29.39
C PRO A 27 -25.23 1.39 29.07
N ALA A 28 -26.51 1.73 29.10
CA ALA A 28 -27.57 0.82 28.66
C ALA A 28 -27.55 0.60 27.13
N ASP A 29 -26.93 1.55 26.39
CA ASP A 29 -26.76 1.54 24.96
C ASP A 29 -25.37 2.11 24.63
N GLU A 30 -24.59 1.39 23.82
CA GLU A 30 -23.25 1.81 23.39
C GLU A 30 -23.26 2.66 22.11
N GLU A 31 -24.39 2.70 21.39
CA GLU A 31 -24.56 3.44 20.14
C GLU A 31 -24.14 4.93 20.22
N PRO A 32 -24.45 5.68 21.29
CA PRO A 32 -23.99 7.06 21.43
C PRO A 32 -22.44 7.18 21.49
N LEU A 33 -21.74 6.18 22.04
CA LEU A 33 -20.28 6.17 22.11
C LEU A 33 -19.68 5.90 20.73
N HIS A 34 -20.26 5.00 19.96
CA HIS A 34 -19.86 4.74 18.58
C HIS A 34 -20.07 5.97 17.69
N ARG A 35 -21.20 6.67 17.84
CA ARG A 35 -21.45 7.93 17.13
C ARG A 35 -20.45 9.02 17.51
N LEU A 36 -20.10 9.13 18.78
CA LEU A 36 -19.09 10.09 19.24
C LEU A 36 -17.70 9.74 18.67
N ALA A 37 -17.34 8.45 18.67
CA ALA A 37 -16.11 7.98 18.08
C ALA A 37 -16.05 8.25 16.57
N ALA A 38 -17.17 8.06 15.84
CA ALA A 38 -17.25 8.37 14.42
C ALA A 38 -17.09 9.88 14.15
N ILE A 39 -17.73 10.76 14.94
CA ILE A 39 -17.54 12.21 14.82
C ILE A 39 -16.09 12.59 15.14
N ALA A 40 -15.49 12.01 16.17
CA ALA A 40 -14.07 12.22 16.49
C ALA A 40 -13.16 11.77 15.33
N GLY A 41 -13.49 10.66 14.67
CA GLY A 41 -12.79 10.17 13.48
C GLY A 41 -12.80 11.19 12.34
N LEU A 42 -13.96 11.74 12.02
CA LEU A 42 -14.10 12.78 10.99
C LEU A 42 -13.30 14.04 11.35
N LEU A 43 -13.34 14.48 12.61
CA LEU A 43 -12.57 15.65 13.05
C LEU A 43 -11.06 15.41 12.99
N VAL A 44 -10.59 14.23 13.38
CA VAL A 44 -9.16 13.87 13.29
C VAL A 44 -8.73 13.81 11.82
N ALA A 45 -9.54 13.19 10.94
CA ALA A 45 -9.25 13.12 9.50
C ALA A 45 -9.15 14.51 8.86
N ASP A 46 -10.08 15.42 9.20
CA ASP A 46 -10.04 16.81 8.74
C ASP A 46 -8.79 17.55 9.25
N LYS A 47 -8.52 17.45 10.56
CA LYS A 47 -7.40 18.18 11.19
C LYS A 47 -6.03 17.68 10.73
N ARG A 48 -5.85 16.38 10.50
CA ARG A 48 -4.57 15.84 10.03
C ARG A 48 -4.21 16.34 8.62
N ALA A 49 -5.20 16.69 7.80
CA ALA A 49 -4.98 17.22 6.45
C ALA A 49 -4.48 18.68 6.46
N ALA A 50 -4.76 19.44 7.53
CA ALA A 50 -4.51 20.87 7.61
C ALA A 50 -3.59 21.30 8.79
N SER A 51 -3.12 20.36 9.62
CA SER A 51 -2.37 20.69 10.83
C SER A 51 -1.29 19.65 11.14
N ASP A 52 -0.10 20.12 11.47
CA ASP A 52 1.02 19.28 11.94
C ASP A 52 0.77 18.62 13.31
N SER A 53 -0.30 19.00 14.01
CA SER A 53 -0.55 18.51 15.38
C SER A 53 -0.69 17.00 15.42
N TYR A 54 -1.40 16.40 14.46
CA TYR A 54 -1.55 14.95 14.38
C TYR A 54 -0.21 14.27 14.04
N ALA A 55 0.50 14.79 13.02
CA ALA A 55 1.80 14.25 12.64
C ALA A 55 2.80 14.26 13.80
N ARG A 56 2.81 15.34 14.62
CA ARG A 56 3.67 15.44 15.83
C ARG A 56 3.31 14.44 16.91
N LEU A 57 2.02 14.06 17.02
CA LEU A 57 1.57 13.09 18.02
C LEU A 57 1.92 11.64 17.65
N ILE A 58 1.86 11.30 16.37
CA ILE A 58 2.12 9.92 15.92
C ILE A 58 3.60 9.64 15.69
N ARG A 59 4.41 10.69 15.41
CA ARG A 59 5.85 10.52 15.15
C ARG A 59 6.62 10.30 16.45
N THR A 60 7.41 9.25 16.46
CA THR A 60 8.26 8.88 17.60
C THR A 60 9.72 9.30 17.43
N ARG A 61 10.12 9.67 16.18
CA ARG A 61 11.48 10.10 15.83
C ARG A 61 11.47 11.00 14.57
N PRO A 62 12.57 11.72 14.27
CA PRO A 62 12.72 12.43 12.99
C PRO A 62 12.55 11.52 11.79
N MET A 63 12.06 12.05 10.70
CA MET A 63 11.80 11.38 9.44
C MET A 63 12.74 11.93 8.36
N SER A 64 13.17 11.08 7.42
CA SER A 64 13.89 11.54 6.23
C SER A 64 12.96 12.33 5.30
N VAL A 65 13.53 13.17 4.43
CA VAL A 65 12.73 13.95 3.47
C VAL A 65 11.98 13.03 2.50
N SER A 66 12.61 11.97 2.03
CA SER A 66 11.99 10.97 1.15
C SER A 66 10.83 10.26 1.84
N ALA A 67 10.99 9.83 3.10
CA ALA A 67 9.92 9.22 3.85
C ALA A 67 8.75 10.20 4.09
N GLU A 68 9.02 11.49 4.35
CA GLU A 68 8.00 12.53 4.47
C GLU A 68 7.16 12.65 3.18
N MET A 69 7.82 12.65 2.02
CA MET A 69 7.15 12.70 0.73
C MET A 69 6.30 11.46 0.49
N GLN A 70 6.85 10.27 0.77
CA GLN A 70 6.13 9.00 0.62
C GLN A 70 4.93 8.88 1.53
N TRP A 71 5.04 9.25 2.81
CA TRP A 71 3.92 9.23 3.75
C TRP A 71 2.76 10.14 3.33
N THR A 72 3.08 11.24 2.64
CA THR A 72 2.06 12.16 2.11
C THR A 72 1.37 11.55 0.88
N LEU A 73 2.09 10.75 0.09
CA LEU A 73 1.61 10.19 -1.17
C LEU A 73 0.90 8.84 -0.99
N MET A 74 1.45 7.94 -0.15
CA MET A 74 0.88 6.61 0.03
C MET A 74 -0.53 6.65 0.60
N PRO A 75 -1.41 5.73 0.17
CA PRO A 75 -2.75 5.62 0.73
C PRO A 75 -2.71 5.10 2.18
N PRO A 76 -3.82 5.14 2.93
CA PRO A 76 -3.90 4.52 4.25
C PRO A 76 -3.45 3.07 4.24
N ASN A 77 -2.81 2.62 5.33
CA ASN A 77 -2.25 1.26 5.41
C ASN A 77 -3.29 0.14 5.35
N THR A 78 -4.57 0.45 5.51
CA THR A 78 -5.63 -0.55 5.45
C THR A 78 -6.90 0.07 4.89
N ILE A 79 -7.52 -0.63 3.95
CA ILE A 79 -8.88 -0.40 3.51
C ILE A 79 -9.61 -1.75 3.44
N ALA A 80 -10.87 -1.77 3.82
CA ALA A 80 -11.72 -2.96 3.75
C ALA A 80 -13.15 -2.59 3.36
N ASP A 81 -13.77 -3.44 2.59
CA ASP A 81 -15.21 -3.49 2.37
C ASP A 81 -15.73 -4.91 2.71
N GLU A 82 -16.94 -5.24 2.29
CA GLU A 82 -17.55 -6.54 2.56
C GLU A 82 -16.87 -7.72 1.84
N ARG A 83 -16.05 -7.44 0.83
CA ARG A 83 -15.47 -8.45 -0.08
C ARG A 83 -13.96 -8.49 -0.04
N ILE A 84 -13.31 -7.36 0.12
CA ILE A 84 -11.86 -7.20 0.01
C ILE A 84 -11.32 -6.52 1.27
N THR A 85 -10.19 -7.01 1.74
CA THR A 85 -9.34 -6.29 2.70
C THR A 85 -7.97 -6.11 2.09
N LEU A 86 -7.52 -4.86 1.95
CA LEU A 86 -6.17 -4.50 1.55
C LEU A 86 -5.42 -3.97 2.76
N SER A 87 -4.23 -4.47 3.00
CA SER A 87 -3.34 -3.97 4.05
C SER A 87 -1.92 -3.88 3.52
N ALA A 88 -1.24 -2.79 3.85
CA ALA A 88 0.15 -2.57 3.50
C ALA A 88 0.94 -2.06 4.70
N ALA A 89 2.22 -2.33 4.73
CA ALA A 89 3.15 -1.82 5.73
C ALA A 89 4.50 -1.53 5.07
N THR A 90 5.17 -0.48 5.55
CA THR A 90 6.51 -0.09 5.12
C THR A 90 7.41 -0.03 6.35
N GLU A 91 8.50 -0.78 6.34
CA GLU A 91 9.52 -0.80 7.39
C GLU A 91 10.93 -0.73 6.78
N PRO A 92 11.81 0.15 7.27
CA PRO A 92 11.60 1.14 8.31
C PRO A 92 10.81 2.37 7.82
N ALA A 93 9.68 2.65 8.48
CA ALA A 93 8.73 3.68 8.03
C ALA A 93 9.28 5.13 8.03
N TYR A 94 10.35 5.42 8.78
CA TYR A 94 10.90 6.78 8.94
C TYR A 94 12.14 7.05 8.07
N ASP A 95 12.76 6.02 7.53
CA ASP A 95 13.99 6.11 6.74
C ASP A 95 13.84 5.47 5.35
N ASN A 96 12.62 5.03 5.00
CA ASN A 96 12.35 4.46 3.69
C ASN A 96 12.52 5.51 2.59
N ALA A 97 13.08 5.12 1.47
CA ALA A 97 13.30 5.99 0.32
C ALA A 97 12.83 5.38 -1.01
N GLY A 98 12.88 4.07 -1.19
CA GLY A 98 12.63 3.38 -2.45
C GLY A 98 11.25 2.71 -2.52
N ASP A 99 10.88 1.98 -1.47
CA ASP A 99 9.67 1.18 -1.42
C ASP A 99 8.41 2.03 -1.37
N SER A 100 7.44 1.72 -2.20
CA SER A 100 6.16 2.40 -2.20
C SER A 100 5.04 1.49 -2.68
N PHE A 101 3.82 1.77 -2.23
CA PHE A 101 2.63 1.07 -2.68
C PHE A 101 1.51 2.05 -3.00
N ASP A 102 0.60 1.60 -3.83
CA ASP A 102 -0.67 2.31 -4.08
C ASP A 102 -1.81 1.34 -4.27
N TYR A 103 -3.00 1.78 -3.93
CA TYR A 103 -4.22 1.07 -4.25
C TYR A 103 -5.40 2.03 -4.42
N ALA A 104 -6.43 1.54 -5.12
CA ALA A 104 -7.75 2.17 -5.13
C ALA A 104 -8.82 1.13 -5.36
N LEU A 105 -9.99 1.38 -4.78
CA LEU A 105 -11.22 0.65 -5.06
C LEU A 105 -12.07 1.48 -6.02
N ASP A 106 -12.58 0.85 -7.08
CA ASP A 106 -13.50 1.44 -8.03
C ASP A 106 -14.60 0.44 -8.37
N GLY A 107 -15.75 0.59 -7.71
CA GLY A 107 -16.85 -0.36 -7.81
C GLY A 107 -16.44 -1.77 -7.34
N ASP A 108 -16.45 -2.74 -8.26
CA ASP A 108 -16.07 -4.12 -8.00
C ASP A 108 -14.57 -4.39 -8.22
N SER A 109 -13.84 -3.41 -8.73
CA SER A 109 -12.42 -3.55 -9.05
C SER A 109 -11.53 -2.92 -7.99
N ALA A 110 -10.46 -3.64 -7.62
CA ALA A 110 -9.37 -3.11 -6.83
C ALA A 110 -8.12 -3.02 -7.70
N HIS A 111 -7.54 -1.83 -7.78
CA HIS A 111 -6.24 -1.61 -8.41
C HIS A 111 -5.16 -1.55 -7.33
N LEU A 112 -4.06 -2.26 -7.55
CA LEU A 112 -2.96 -2.37 -6.61
C LEU A 112 -1.64 -2.16 -7.32
N ALA A 113 -0.68 -1.58 -6.62
CA ALA A 113 0.70 -1.54 -7.07
C ALA A 113 1.65 -1.61 -5.89
N LEU A 114 2.77 -2.28 -6.11
CA LEU A 114 3.95 -2.27 -5.24
C LEU A 114 5.15 -1.91 -6.11
N PHE A 115 5.96 -0.98 -5.66
CA PHE A 115 7.14 -0.50 -6.37
C PHE A 115 8.33 -0.46 -5.46
N ASP A 116 9.49 -0.76 -6.02
CA ASP A 116 10.80 -0.67 -5.38
C ASP A 116 11.73 0.12 -6.30
N ALA A 117 12.01 1.35 -5.91
CA ALA A 117 12.85 2.27 -6.66
C ALA A 117 14.30 2.09 -6.32
N MET A 118 15.15 1.99 -7.32
CA MET A 118 16.60 1.84 -7.20
C MET A 118 17.23 2.86 -6.24
N GLY A 119 17.82 2.36 -5.15
CA GLY A 119 18.62 3.14 -4.18
C GLY A 119 17.84 3.50 -2.91
N HIS A 120 18.53 4.19 -2.01
CA HIS A 120 18.02 4.53 -0.67
C HIS A 120 18.22 6.01 -0.31
N ASP A 121 18.50 6.86 -1.31
CA ASP A 121 18.72 8.29 -1.16
C ASP A 121 17.43 9.11 -1.46
N ASN A 122 17.53 10.43 -1.33
CA ASN A 122 16.40 11.31 -1.66
C ASN A 122 15.97 11.21 -3.14
N ALA A 123 16.88 10.82 -4.04
CA ALA A 123 16.54 10.63 -5.44
C ALA A 123 15.75 9.34 -5.65
N ALA A 124 15.99 8.29 -4.85
CA ALA A 124 15.13 7.11 -4.83
C ALA A 124 13.71 7.45 -4.34
N GLY A 125 13.60 8.28 -3.29
CA GLY A 125 12.30 8.78 -2.83
C GLY A 125 11.55 9.59 -3.89
N LEU A 126 12.26 10.43 -4.66
CA LEU A 126 11.66 11.17 -5.77
C LEU A 126 11.19 10.22 -6.89
N LEU A 127 12.02 9.24 -7.26
CA LEU A 127 11.69 8.21 -8.24
C LEU A 127 10.45 7.41 -7.81
N ALA A 128 10.39 6.94 -6.55
CA ALA A 128 9.25 6.23 -5.99
C ALA A 128 7.95 7.08 -6.05
N ASN A 129 8.03 8.34 -5.66
CA ASN A 129 6.89 9.26 -5.71
C ASN A 129 6.42 9.52 -7.15
N LEU A 130 7.34 9.68 -8.10
CA LEU A 130 7.00 9.87 -9.50
C LEU A 130 6.36 8.61 -10.09
N THR A 131 6.88 7.42 -9.76
CA THR A 131 6.33 6.13 -10.19
C THR A 131 4.88 5.97 -9.70
N VAL A 132 4.62 6.20 -8.41
CA VAL A 132 3.25 6.14 -7.85
C VAL A 132 2.35 7.20 -8.51
N GLY A 133 2.86 8.42 -8.72
CA GLY A 133 2.11 9.49 -9.40
C GLY A 133 1.73 9.12 -10.83
N ALA A 134 2.67 8.55 -11.58
CA ALA A 134 2.46 8.08 -12.96
C ALA A 134 1.43 6.94 -12.99
N PHE A 135 1.59 5.91 -12.15
CA PHE A 135 0.61 4.82 -12.03
C PHE A 135 -0.81 5.34 -11.72
N ARG A 136 -0.95 6.26 -10.76
CA ARG A 136 -2.25 6.89 -10.45
C ARG A 136 -2.85 7.62 -11.64
N ASN A 137 -2.01 8.30 -12.41
CA ASN A 137 -2.44 9.02 -13.61
C ASN A 137 -2.98 8.07 -14.66
N GLU A 138 -2.25 6.98 -14.96
CA GLU A 138 -2.68 5.96 -15.92
C GLU A 138 -3.99 5.29 -15.46
N ARG A 139 -4.07 4.87 -14.21
CA ARG A 139 -5.30 4.32 -13.62
C ARG A 139 -6.50 5.26 -13.78
N ARG A 140 -6.32 6.55 -13.48
CA ARG A 140 -7.40 7.57 -13.57
C ARG A 140 -7.80 7.91 -14.98
N LYS A 141 -6.93 7.67 -15.97
CA LYS A 141 -7.27 7.73 -17.40
C LYS A 141 -8.08 6.50 -17.86
N GLY A 142 -8.12 5.43 -17.07
CA GLY A 142 -8.70 4.15 -17.46
C GLY A 142 -7.81 3.34 -18.40
N THR A 143 -6.49 3.56 -18.37
CA THR A 143 -5.51 2.83 -19.17
C THR A 143 -5.58 1.34 -18.84
N PRO A 144 -5.69 0.45 -19.84
CA PRO A 144 -5.68 -1.00 -19.59
C PRO A 144 -4.40 -1.45 -18.88
N LEU A 145 -4.50 -2.46 -18.01
CA LEU A 145 -3.36 -2.97 -17.23
C LEU A 145 -2.14 -3.32 -18.10
N ALA A 146 -2.36 -3.85 -19.30
CA ALA A 146 -1.28 -4.19 -20.23
C ALA A 146 -0.49 -2.97 -20.75
N GLU A 147 -1.10 -1.80 -20.74
CA GLU A 147 -0.53 -0.55 -21.27
C GLU A 147 0.00 0.37 -20.15
N MET A 148 -0.39 0.12 -18.88
CA MET A 148 0.05 0.94 -17.75
C MET A 148 1.57 1.02 -17.59
N PRO A 149 2.35 -0.08 -17.76
CA PRO A 149 3.81 0.00 -17.67
C PRO A 149 4.41 0.98 -18.66
N GLU A 150 3.93 1.02 -19.92
CA GLU A 150 4.41 1.92 -20.96
C GLU A 150 4.19 3.39 -20.56
N GLY A 151 3.00 3.73 -20.06
CA GLY A 151 2.70 5.10 -19.61
C GLY A 151 3.52 5.54 -18.41
N VAL A 152 3.87 4.64 -17.49
CA VAL A 152 4.79 4.92 -16.39
C VAL A 152 6.22 5.03 -16.88
N GLU A 153 6.66 4.12 -17.75
CA GLU A 153 7.99 4.08 -18.39
C GLU A 153 8.33 5.40 -19.08
N GLU A 154 7.39 5.92 -19.87
CA GLU A 154 7.55 7.16 -20.62
C GLU A 154 7.93 8.33 -19.68
N ILE A 155 7.21 8.48 -18.57
CA ILE A 155 7.46 9.53 -17.58
C ILE A 155 8.82 9.35 -16.90
N LEU A 156 9.17 8.13 -16.50
CA LEU A 156 10.42 7.87 -15.81
C LEU A 156 11.64 8.03 -16.74
N THR A 157 11.51 7.60 -18.00
CA THR A 157 12.55 7.74 -19.01
C THR A 157 12.81 9.21 -19.34
N GLU A 158 11.76 10.02 -19.46
CA GLU A 158 11.86 11.45 -19.71
C GLU A 158 12.58 12.16 -18.56
N GLU A 159 12.22 11.88 -17.30
CA GLU A 159 12.76 12.57 -16.13
C GLU A 159 14.17 12.10 -15.75
N PHE A 160 14.44 10.80 -15.78
CA PHE A 160 15.71 10.23 -15.32
C PHE A 160 16.66 9.81 -16.45
N VAL A 161 16.28 9.97 -17.71
CA VAL A 161 17.12 9.68 -18.89
C VAL A 161 17.77 8.28 -18.79
N ARG A 162 17.01 7.27 -18.40
CA ARG A 162 17.45 5.87 -18.21
C ARG A 162 18.62 5.69 -17.20
N SER A 163 18.76 6.63 -16.27
CA SER A 163 19.79 6.54 -15.24
C SER A 163 19.32 5.89 -13.95
N ARG A 164 18.01 5.75 -13.78
CA ARG A 164 17.35 5.14 -12.64
C ARG A 164 16.16 4.32 -13.09
N PHE A 165 15.82 3.30 -12.32
CA PHE A 165 14.71 2.41 -12.60
C PHE A 165 13.94 2.05 -11.34
N THR A 166 12.74 1.54 -11.55
CA THR A 166 11.88 1.02 -10.49
C THR A 166 11.40 -0.37 -10.89
N THR A 167 11.54 -1.34 -10.01
CA THR A 167 10.86 -2.63 -10.18
C THR A 167 9.47 -2.55 -9.55
N GLY A 168 8.54 -3.41 -9.98
CA GLY A 168 7.21 -3.37 -9.37
C GLY A 168 6.23 -4.38 -9.93
N ILE A 169 5.10 -4.48 -9.22
CA ILE A 169 3.91 -5.22 -9.64
C ILE A 169 2.77 -4.21 -9.78
N MET A 170 2.08 -4.23 -10.91
CA MET A 170 0.80 -3.57 -11.11
C MET A 170 -0.27 -4.63 -11.24
N ALA A 171 -1.36 -4.51 -10.49
CA ALA A 171 -2.38 -5.55 -10.44
C ALA A 171 -3.80 -4.99 -10.35
N GLU A 172 -4.74 -5.82 -10.77
CA GLU A 172 -6.18 -5.59 -10.67
C GLU A 172 -6.86 -6.84 -10.12
N LEU A 173 -7.78 -6.65 -9.19
CA LEU A 173 -8.65 -7.70 -8.67
C LEU A 173 -10.10 -7.31 -8.96
N GLU A 174 -10.80 -8.16 -9.70
CA GLU A 174 -12.25 -8.07 -9.84
C GLU A 174 -12.92 -8.87 -8.71
N ALA A 175 -13.47 -8.14 -7.72
CA ALA A 175 -13.97 -8.73 -6.49
C ALA A 175 -15.20 -9.64 -6.70
N SER A 176 -16.03 -9.34 -7.71
CA SER A 176 -17.24 -10.12 -8.00
C SER A 176 -16.92 -11.49 -8.58
N THR A 177 -15.82 -11.61 -9.33
CA THR A 177 -15.40 -12.85 -9.97
C THR A 177 -14.23 -13.53 -9.28
N GLY A 178 -13.42 -12.77 -8.51
CA GLY A 178 -12.16 -13.22 -7.94
C GLY A 178 -11.03 -13.32 -8.98
N GLU A 179 -11.18 -12.74 -10.18
CA GLU A 179 -10.09 -12.69 -11.15
C GLU A 179 -9.03 -11.68 -10.72
N PHE A 180 -7.83 -12.18 -10.42
CA PHE A 180 -6.64 -11.39 -10.14
C PHE A 180 -5.75 -11.37 -11.38
N ARG A 181 -5.44 -10.18 -11.89
CA ARG A 181 -4.57 -9.93 -13.05
C ARG A 181 -3.39 -9.10 -12.62
N TRP A 182 -2.21 -9.40 -13.13
CA TRP A 182 -1.03 -8.59 -12.81
C TRP A 182 -0.01 -8.55 -13.96
N VAL A 183 0.82 -7.53 -13.90
CA VAL A 183 2.03 -7.36 -14.71
C VAL A 183 3.22 -7.30 -13.76
N ASN A 184 4.30 -7.99 -14.11
CA ASN A 184 5.55 -7.97 -13.37
C ASN A 184 6.59 -7.12 -14.13
N CYS A 185 7.01 -6.00 -13.54
CA CYS A 185 8.04 -5.10 -14.07
C CYS A 185 9.39 -5.37 -13.39
N GLY A 186 9.94 -6.58 -13.60
CA GLY A 186 11.25 -6.98 -13.05
C GLY A 186 11.30 -7.14 -11.54
N HIS A 187 10.17 -7.43 -10.91
CA HIS A 187 10.02 -7.51 -9.46
C HIS A 187 9.88 -8.96 -8.96
N LEU A 188 9.96 -9.17 -7.65
CA LEU A 188 9.68 -10.45 -7.02
C LEU A 188 8.21 -10.85 -7.27
N PRO A 189 7.95 -12.13 -7.58
CA PRO A 189 6.60 -12.59 -7.88
C PRO A 189 5.70 -12.55 -6.64
N PRO A 190 4.40 -12.22 -6.77
CA PRO A 190 3.45 -12.32 -5.69
C PRO A 190 3.30 -13.75 -5.17
N VAL A 191 2.92 -13.89 -3.92
CA VAL A 191 2.67 -15.18 -3.28
C VAL A 191 1.19 -15.29 -2.92
N LEU A 192 0.57 -16.39 -3.32
CA LEU A 192 -0.80 -16.74 -2.96
C LEU A 192 -0.80 -17.71 -1.78
N LEU A 193 -1.47 -17.34 -0.69
CA LEU A 193 -1.74 -18.19 0.46
C LEU A 193 -3.20 -18.65 0.39
N ARG A 194 -3.39 -19.98 0.30
CA ARG A 194 -4.71 -20.62 0.22
C ARG A 194 -4.88 -21.62 1.36
N GLU A 195 -6.07 -21.70 1.92
CA GLU A 195 -6.41 -22.63 3.02
C GLU A 195 -5.44 -22.56 4.21
N GLN A 196 -4.92 -21.36 4.51
CA GLN A 196 -3.98 -21.02 5.59
C GLN A 196 -2.63 -21.78 5.59
N ALA A 197 -2.42 -22.74 4.69
CA ALA A 197 -1.21 -23.57 4.69
C ALA A 197 -0.59 -23.80 3.31
N ARG A 198 -1.33 -23.58 2.22
CA ARG A 198 -0.81 -23.78 0.87
C ARG A 198 -0.26 -22.46 0.33
N VAL A 199 1.00 -22.47 -0.06
CA VAL A 199 1.73 -21.32 -0.59
C VAL A 199 2.04 -21.59 -2.06
N PHE A 200 1.69 -20.64 -2.92
CA PHE A 200 1.96 -20.69 -4.36
C PHE A 200 2.64 -19.41 -4.79
N THR A 201 3.74 -19.50 -5.50
CA THR A 201 4.33 -18.35 -6.19
C THR A 201 3.53 -18.09 -7.46
N LEU A 202 3.09 -16.86 -7.66
CA LEU A 202 2.36 -16.44 -8.85
C LEU A 202 3.35 -16.01 -9.93
N GLU A 203 3.88 -16.99 -10.64
CA GLU A 203 4.84 -16.75 -11.72
C GLU A 203 4.21 -15.97 -12.88
N CYS A 204 4.94 -14.98 -13.37
CA CYS A 204 4.61 -14.19 -14.56
C CYS A 204 5.90 -13.85 -15.26
N GLU A 205 5.96 -14.03 -16.57
CA GLU A 205 7.13 -13.61 -17.35
C GLU A 205 7.29 -12.09 -17.18
N PRO A 206 8.41 -11.62 -16.59
CA PRO A 206 8.57 -10.21 -16.29
C PRO A 206 8.88 -9.41 -17.55
N THR A 207 8.36 -8.20 -17.64
CA THR A 207 8.92 -7.17 -18.50
C THR A 207 10.15 -6.53 -17.82
N HIS A 208 10.77 -5.54 -18.46
CA HIS A 208 11.89 -4.84 -17.87
C HIS A 208 11.49 -3.93 -16.70
N PRO A 209 12.43 -3.58 -15.79
CA PRO A 209 12.21 -2.55 -14.80
C PRO A 209 11.81 -1.21 -15.45
N LEU A 210 10.87 -0.50 -14.85
CA LEU A 210 10.37 0.79 -15.31
C LEU A 210 11.47 1.87 -15.31
N GLY A 211 11.60 2.64 -16.38
CA GLY A 211 12.61 3.67 -16.57
C GLY A 211 13.82 3.22 -17.40
N MET A 212 13.85 1.96 -17.88
CA MET A 212 14.97 1.40 -18.66
C MET A 212 14.69 1.29 -20.17
N ASP A 213 13.41 1.16 -20.57
CA ASP A 213 12.94 1.08 -21.97
C ASP A 213 13.76 0.07 -22.82
N PHE A 214 13.78 -1.19 -22.38
CA PHE A 214 14.48 -2.26 -23.12
C PHE A 214 13.61 -2.90 -24.22
N GLY A 215 12.36 -2.46 -24.37
CA GLY A 215 11.44 -3.00 -25.38
C GLY A 215 11.02 -4.45 -25.13
N VAL A 216 11.05 -4.91 -23.87
CA VAL A 216 10.58 -6.26 -23.50
C VAL A 216 9.05 -6.25 -23.46
N PRO A 217 8.38 -7.23 -24.09
CA PRO A 217 6.91 -7.29 -24.10
C PRO A 217 6.31 -7.33 -22.69
N VAL A 218 5.13 -6.72 -22.55
CA VAL A 218 4.34 -6.76 -21.31
C VAL A 218 3.43 -7.97 -21.33
N HIS A 219 3.49 -8.81 -20.28
CA HIS A 219 2.64 -9.98 -20.12
C HIS A 219 1.65 -9.76 -18.98
N VAL A 220 0.35 -9.86 -19.25
CA VAL A 220 -0.69 -9.85 -18.22
C VAL A 220 -0.97 -11.27 -17.80
N CYS A 221 -0.58 -11.60 -16.59
CA CYS A 221 -0.85 -12.89 -15.96
C CYS A 221 -2.18 -12.87 -15.21
N ARG A 222 -2.75 -14.05 -14.98
CA ARG A 222 -4.08 -14.20 -14.37
C ARG A 222 -4.10 -15.34 -13.39
N GLN A 223 -4.79 -15.13 -12.27
CA GLN A 223 -5.06 -16.15 -11.26
C GLN A 223 -6.49 -16.04 -10.78
N GLN A 224 -7.20 -17.16 -10.76
CA GLN A 224 -8.51 -17.25 -10.13
C GLN A 224 -8.33 -17.37 -8.62
N LEU A 225 -8.75 -16.36 -7.87
CA LEU A 225 -8.80 -16.38 -6.42
C LEU A 225 -10.12 -16.98 -5.92
N GLN A 226 -10.07 -17.49 -4.70
CA GLN A 226 -11.21 -18.04 -3.96
C GLN A 226 -11.44 -17.20 -2.69
N PRO A 227 -12.67 -17.17 -2.16
CA PRO A 227 -12.91 -16.52 -0.88
C PRO A 227 -11.98 -17.06 0.22
N GLY A 228 -11.31 -16.15 0.93
CA GLY A 228 -10.32 -16.50 1.95
C GLY A 228 -8.87 -16.61 1.46
N ASP A 229 -8.62 -16.56 0.14
CA ASP A 229 -7.28 -16.45 -0.40
C ASP A 229 -6.64 -15.12 0.01
N ARG A 230 -5.31 -15.12 0.16
CA ARG A 230 -4.50 -13.93 0.42
C ARG A 230 -3.39 -13.84 -0.61
N VAL A 231 -3.26 -12.71 -1.26
CA VAL A 231 -2.12 -12.40 -2.14
C VAL A 231 -1.18 -11.47 -1.38
N LEU A 232 0.08 -11.88 -1.26
CA LEU A 232 1.16 -11.09 -0.67
C LEU A 232 2.06 -10.59 -1.80
N MET A 233 2.26 -9.28 -1.87
CA MET A 233 3.32 -8.63 -2.64
C MET A 233 4.33 -8.05 -1.66
N TYR A 234 5.61 -8.16 -1.94
CA TYR A 234 6.68 -7.76 -1.01
C TYR A 234 7.92 -7.33 -1.78
N THR A 235 8.73 -6.45 -1.20
CA THR A 235 10.02 -6.02 -1.72
C THR A 235 11.16 -6.88 -1.16
N ASP A 236 12.34 -6.78 -1.74
CA ASP A 236 13.52 -7.55 -1.32
C ASP A 236 13.93 -7.26 0.12
N GLY A 237 13.63 -6.07 0.65
CA GLY A 237 13.85 -5.74 2.04
C GLY A 237 13.22 -6.71 3.04
N MET A 238 12.16 -7.45 2.64
CA MET A 238 11.61 -8.52 3.46
C MET A 238 12.51 -9.75 3.50
N ILE A 239 13.13 -10.11 2.37
CA ILE A 239 14.04 -11.26 2.25
C ILE A 239 15.39 -10.95 2.90
N GLU A 240 15.89 -9.73 2.67
CA GLU A 240 17.18 -9.25 3.19
C GLU A 240 17.13 -8.85 4.67
N ALA A 241 15.95 -8.85 5.30
CA ALA A 241 15.80 -8.61 6.74
C ALA A 241 16.67 -9.58 7.54
N ARG A 242 17.41 -9.04 8.51
CA ARG A 242 18.35 -9.82 9.35
C ARG A 242 17.89 -9.88 10.78
N ASP A 243 18.09 -11.03 11.40
CA ASP A 243 17.93 -11.18 12.83
C ASP A 243 19.07 -10.50 13.61
N ALA A 244 19.02 -10.59 14.96
CA ALA A 244 20.04 -10.02 15.85
C ALA A 244 21.43 -10.66 15.65
N GLU A 245 21.48 -11.86 15.12
CA GLU A 245 22.67 -12.64 14.79
C GLU A 245 23.21 -12.35 13.36
N GLY A 246 22.46 -11.57 12.55
CA GLY A 246 22.84 -11.17 11.21
C GLY A 246 22.44 -12.18 10.12
N THR A 247 21.60 -13.17 10.44
CA THR A 247 21.08 -14.15 9.49
C THR A 247 19.91 -13.55 8.71
N GLU A 248 19.90 -13.67 7.39
CA GLU A 248 18.79 -13.24 6.54
C GLU A 248 17.55 -14.11 6.76
N PHE A 249 16.37 -13.51 6.55
CA PHE A 249 15.08 -14.17 6.77
C PHE A 249 14.76 -15.20 5.69
N GLY A 250 15.15 -14.94 4.42
CA GLY A 250 14.77 -15.80 3.29
C GLY A 250 15.83 -16.03 2.26
#